data_1085a5e1abf6ee2e649f596759933832
#
_entry.id   1085a5e1abf6ee2e649f596759933832
#
_cell.length_a   1.000
_cell.length_b   1.000
_cell.length_c   1.000
_cell.angle_alpha   90.00
_cell.angle_beta   90.00
_cell.angle_gamma   90.00
#
_symmetry.space_group_name_H-M   'P 1'
#
loop_
_entity.id
_entity.type
_entity.pdbx_description
1 polymer ?
#
loop_
_entity_poly.entity_id
_entity_poly.type
_entity_poly.pdbx_seq_one_letter_code
_entity_poly.pdbx_strand_id
1 'polypeptide(L)'
;MSAKLHITEIGRVAITAVDQDRALEFYVGTLGFELRSDEKFADGKMRWIEVAPAGGSTAIAIAPPMEGGPTAVDTGIVISTSDIEADHTALKAAGVDVDPEIARWGHPVPPMFRLRDHAGNSLTIVEPTQ
;
A
#
# COMPACT_ATOMS: atom_id res chain seq x y z
N MET A 1 30.97 10.42 11.60
CA MET A 1 31.44 10.20 10.23
C MET A 1 30.62 9.10 9.56
N SER A 2 30.11 9.36 8.38
CA SER A 2 29.30 8.39 7.66
C SER A 2 30.18 7.37 6.93
N ALA A 3 29.78 6.10 6.98
CA ALA A 3 30.38 5.09 6.12
C ALA A 3 29.97 5.38 4.65
N LYS A 4 30.82 4.97 3.71
CA LYS A 4 30.48 5.04 2.29
C LYS A 4 29.52 3.90 1.95
N LEU A 5 28.25 4.23 1.80
CA LEU A 5 27.22 3.29 1.43
C LEU A 5 26.80 3.52 -0.02
N HIS A 6 26.10 2.55 -0.58
CA HIS A 6 25.61 2.63 -1.95
C HIS A 6 24.08 2.54 -2.00
N ILE A 7 23.44 2.92 -0.89
CA ILE A 7 21.97 2.97 -0.79
C ILE A 7 21.48 4.09 -1.70
N THR A 8 20.46 3.80 -2.50
CA THR A 8 19.93 4.76 -3.49
C THR A 8 18.54 5.26 -3.15
N GLU A 9 17.66 4.42 -2.60
CA GLU A 9 16.27 4.80 -2.37
C GLU A 9 15.54 3.77 -1.50
N ILE A 10 14.35 4.12 -1.07
CA ILE A 10 13.39 3.15 -0.55
C ILE A 10 12.63 2.63 -1.76
N GLY A 11 13.02 1.46 -2.26
CA GLY A 11 12.47 0.91 -3.50
C GLY A 11 11.12 0.25 -3.34
N ARG A 12 10.90 -0.42 -2.22
CA ARG A 12 9.65 -1.11 -1.96
C ARG A 12 9.40 -1.30 -0.48
N VAL A 13 8.12 -1.47 -0.14
CA VAL A 13 7.66 -1.83 1.21
C VAL A 13 6.90 -3.14 1.10
N ALA A 14 7.23 -4.12 1.92
CA ALA A 14 6.60 -5.44 1.84
C ALA A 14 5.40 -5.55 2.78
N ILE A 15 4.33 -6.13 2.27
CA ILE A 15 3.17 -6.54 3.07
C ILE A 15 2.93 -8.03 2.82
N THR A 16 2.17 -8.66 3.68
CA THR A 16 1.84 -10.08 3.55
C THR A 16 0.39 -10.27 3.17
N ALA A 17 0.12 -11.15 2.23
CA ALA A 17 -1.23 -11.57 1.89
C ALA A 17 -1.27 -13.09 1.71
N VAL A 18 -2.16 -13.76 2.43
CA VAL A 18 -2.37 -15.21 2.27
C VAL A 18 -2.94 -15.50 0.89
N ASP A 19 -3.92 -14.70 0.46
CA ASP A 19 -4.52 -14.79 -0.86
C ASP A 19 -3.96 -13.66 -1.73
N GLN A 20 -2.90 -13.97 -2.47
CA GLN A 20 -2.22 -12.98 -3.30
C GLN A 20 -3.06 -12.54 -4.50
N ASP A 21 -3.90 -13.41 -5.04
CA ASP A 21 -4.81 -13.04 -6.13
C ASP A 21 -5.83 -12.01 -5.66
N ARG A 22 -6.37 -12.20 -4.46
CA ARG A 22 -7.33 -11.27 -3.89
C ARG A 22 -6.68 -9.92 -3.57
N ALA A 23 -5.44 -9.96 -3.08
CA ALA A 23 -4.68 -8.75 -2.84
C ALA A 23 -4.42 -8.00 -4.14
N LEU A 24 -4.04 -8.72 -5.20
CA LEU A 24 -3.80 -8.13 -6.50
C LEU A 24 -5.06 -7.47 -7.05
N GLU A 25 -6.21 -8.12 -6.91
CA GLU A 25 -7.51 -7.56 -7.32
C GLU A 25 -7.82 -6.28 -6.55
N PHE A 26 -7.49 -6.23 -5.28
CA PHE A 26 -7.69 -5.03 -4.46
C PHE A 26 -6.77 -3.88 -4.90
N TYR A 27 -5.48 -4.12 -4.96
CA TYR A 27 -4.52 -3.03 -5.26
C TYR A 27 -4.61 -2.58 -6.72
N VAL A 28 -4.74 -3.48 -7.66
CA VAL A 28 -4.85 -3.13 -9.08
C VAL A 28 -6.28 -2.79 -9.46
N GLY A 29 -7.23 -3.64 -9.09
CA GLY A 29 -8.63 -3.48 -9.50
C GLY A 29 -9.33 -2.35 -8.76
N THR A 30 -9.19 -2.28 -7.45
CA THR A 30 -9.93 -1.31 -6.63
C THR A 30 -9.15 0.00 -6.48
N LEU A 31 -7.87 -0.07 -6.13
CA LEU A 31 -7.06 1.14 -5.94
C LEU A 31 -6.48 1.70 -7.24
N GLY A 32 -6.51 0.94 -8.32
CA GLY A 32 -6.02 1.41 -9.61
C GLY A 32 -4.50 1.45 -9.74
N PHE A 33 -3.79 0.69 -8.91
CA PHE A 33 -2.33 0.61 -9.00
C PHE A 33 -1.90 -0.16 -10.24
N GLU A 34 -0.69 0.12 -10.71
CA GLU A 34 -0.06 -0.64 -11.79
C GLU A 34 0.58 -1.92 -11.24
N LEU A 35 0.41 -3.01 -11.97
CA LEU A 35 1.15 -4.23 -11.70
C LEU A 35 2.56 -4.06 -12.27
N ARG A 36 3.56 -4.08 -11.41
CA ARG A 36 4.97 -3.91 -11.78
C ARG A 36 5.71 -5.23 -11.96
N SER A 37 5.34 -6.24 -11.17
CA SER A 37 5.97 -7.55 -11.24
C SER A 37 5.01 -8.59 -10.68
N ASP A 38 4.98 -9.77 -11.30
CA ASP A 38 4.21 -10.92 -10.83
C ASP A 38 4.94 -12.17 -11.31
N GLU A 39 5.84 -12.67 -10.48
CA GLU A 39 6.71 -13.77 -10.85
C GLU A 39 6.71 -14.88 -9.80
N LYS A 40 6.80 -16.11 -10.28
CA LYS A 40 6.92 -17.27 -9.42
C LYS A 40 8.38 -17.58 -9.15
N PHE A 41 8.65 -18.10 -7.96
CA PHE A 41 9.99 -18.54 -7.58
C PHE A 41 9.85 -19.79 -6.69
N ALA A 42 10.97 -20.37 -6.26
CA ALA A 42 10.99 -21.59 -5.45
C ALA A 42 10.21 -22.72 -6.15
N ASP A 43 10.54 -22.98 -7.43
CA ASP A 43 9.92 -24.00 -8.27
C ASP A 43 8.39 -23.84 -8.40
N GLY A 44 7.94 -22.58 -8.46
CA GLY A 44 6.53 -22.26 -8.61
C GLY A 44 5.72 -22.31 -7.31
N LYS A 45 6.37 -22.58 -6.20
CA LYS A 45 5.69 -22.66 -4.88
C LYS A 45 5.41 -21.33 -4.26
N MET A 46 6.17 -20.31 -4.66
CA MET A 46 6.08 -18.95 -4.12
C MET A 46 5.84 -17.97 -5.25
N ARG A 47 5.29 -16.83 -4.90
CA ARG A 47 4.95 -15.80 -5.89
C ARG A 47 5.33 -14.43 -5.34
N TRP A 48 6.00 -13.64 -6.17
CA TRP A 48 6.42 -12.28 -5.83
C TRP A 48 5.65 -11.28 -6.69
N ILE A 49 4.92 -10.38 -6.04
CA ILE A 49 4.11 -9.37 -6.73
C ILE A 49 4.54 -8.00 -6.26
N GLU A 50 4.67 -7.06 -7.21
CA GLU A 50 4.90 -5.65 -6.88
C GLU A 50 3.88 -4.80 -7.61
N VAL A 51 3.29 -3.87 -6.87
CA VAL A 51 2.30 -2.91 -7.39
C VAL A 51 2.69 -1.51 -6.94
N ALA A 52 2.29 -0.50 -7.70
CA ALA A 52 2.55 0.90 -7.33
C ALA A 52 1.56 1.82 -8.04
N PRO A 53 1.30 3.00 -7.47
CA PRO A 53 0.53 4.01 -8.21
C PRO A 53 1.24 4.38 -9.51
N ALA A 54 0.47 4.70 -10.55
CA ALA A 54 1.03 5.12 -11.83
C ALA A 54 1.99 6.30 -11.63
N GLY A 55 3.20 6.19 -12.17
CA GLY A 55 4.23 7.20 -12.03
C GLY A 55 4.96 7.19 -10.69
N GLY A 56 4.53 6.38 -9.74
CA GLY A 56 5.21 6.27 -8.45
C GLY A 56 6.48 5.42 -8.55
N SER A 57 7.52 5.79 -7.80
CA SER A 57 8.79 5.08 -7.83
C SER A 57 8.89 3.97 -6.78
N THR A 58 8.18 4.11 -5.66
CA THR A 58 8.19 3.13 -4.58
C THR A 58 7.03 2.15 -4.77
N ALA A 59 7.33 0.86 -4.74
CA ALA A 59 6.34 -0.19 -4.92
C ALA A 59 5.95 -0.83 -3.59
N ILE A 60 4.77 -1.45 -3.58
CA ILE A 60 4.35 -2.35 -2.51
C ILE A 60 4.60 -3.76 -3.00
N ALA A 61 5.43 -4.52 -2.28
CA ALA A 61 5.64 -5.93 -2.55
C ALA A 61 4.61 -6.73 -1.76
N ILE A 62 3.81 -7.52 -2.46
CA ILE A 62 2.79 -8.38 -1.84
C ILE A 62 3.39 -9.78 -1.73
N ALA A 63 3.86 -10.10 -0.52
CA ALA A 63 4.57 -11.34 -0.25
C ALA A 63 3.63 -12.42 0.31
N PRO A 64 3.91 -13.70 0.04
CA PRO A 64 3.20 -14.76 0.73
C PRO A 64 3.61 -14.83 2.20
N PRO A 65 2.80 -15.45 3.08
CA PRO A 65 3.20 -15.63 4.47
C PRO A 65 4.49 -16.44 4.55
N MET A 66 5.45 -15.94 5.29
CA MET A 66 6.74 -16.60 5.50
C MET A 66 7.12 -16.48 6.97
N GLU A 67 7.82 -17.48 7.47
CA GLU A 67 8.29 -17.45 8.86
C GLU A 67 9.18 -16.22 9.06
N GLY A 68 8.86 -15.43 10.08
CA GLY A 68 9.58 -14.19 10.37
C GLY A 68 9.25 -13.04 9.44
N GLY A 69 8.32 -13.24 8.49
CA GLY A 69 7.89 -12.18 7.59
C GLY A 69 6.86 -11.25 8.20
N PRO A 70 6.47 -10.18 7.47
CA PRO A 70 5.48 -9.24 7.96
C PRO A 70 4.11 -9.89 8.16
N THR A 71 3.35 -9.39 9.13
CA THR A 71 1.99 -9.85 9.41
C THR A 71 1.01 -8.71 9.17
N ALA A 72 -0.30 -9.04 9.10
CA ALA A 72 -1.35 -8.05 8.92
C ALA A 72 -1.35 -7.06 10.10
N VAL A 73 -0.97 -5.81 9.82
CA VAL A 73 -0.77 -4.77 10.83
C VAL A 73 -1.00 -3.39 10.21
N ASP A 74 -0.88 -2.37 11.03
CA ASP A 74 -0.70 -1.01 10.53
C ASP A 74 0.66 -0.96 9.85
N THR A 75 0.65 -0.81 8.54
CA THR A 75 1.87 -0.94 7.73
C THR A 75 2.78 0.27 7.80
N GLY A 76 2.26 1.43 8.21
CA GLY A 76 2.98 2.68 8.11
C GLY A 76 3.10 3.20 6.67
N ILE A 77 2.51 2.54 5.70
CA ILE A 77 2.52 3.01 4.32
C ILE A 77 1.54 4.17 4.19
N VAL A 78 2.04 5.28 3.67
CA VAL A 78 1.26 6.49 3.45
C VAL A 78 1.20 6.74 1.95
N ILE A 79 -0.01 6.81 1.43
CA ILE A 79 -0.27 7.02 0.00
C ILE A 79 -0.78 8.44 -0.18
N SER A 80 -0.16 9.19 -1.08
CA SER A 80 -0.56 10.56 -1.38
C SER A 80 -1.65 10.60 -2.45
N THR A 81 -2.63 11.46 -2.25
CA THR A 81 -3.67 11.71 -3.25
C THR A 81 -3.81 13.21 -3.49
N SER A 82 -4.34 13.57 -4.65
CA SER A 82 -4.63 14.96 -4.99
C SER A 82 -6.04 15.38 -4.58
N ASP A 83 -6.91 14.43 -4.20
CA ASP A 83 -8.29 14.72 -3.80
C ASP A 83 -8.78 13.66 -2.82
N ILE A 84 -8.51 13.90 -1.53
CA ILE A 84 -8.82 12.93 -0.47
C ILE A 84 -10.33 12.73 -0.27
N GLU A 85 -11.13 13.78 -0.46
CA GLU A 85 -12.57 13.66 -0.29
C GLU A 85 -13.19 12.78 -1.37
N ALA A 86 -12.77 12.95 -2.63
CA ALA A 86 -13.23 12.11 -3.72
C ALA A 86 -12.82 10.66 -3.50
N ASP A 87 -11.59 10.41 -3.08
CA ASP A 87 -11.11 9.05 -2.84
C ASP A 87 -11.83 8.39 -1.68
N HIS A 88 -12.04 9.12 -0.59
CA HIS A 88 -12.77 8.59 0.57
C HIS A 88 -14.19 8.18 0.18
N THR A 89 -14.88 9.04 -0.56
CA THR A 89 -16.23 8.76 -1.03
C THR A 89 -16.25 7.54 -1.96
N ALA A 90 -15.33 7.50 -2.91
CA ALA A 90 -15.28 6.41 -3.89
C ALA A 90 -14.96 5.05 -3.23
N LEU A 91 -13.99 5.03 -2.33
CA LEU A 91 -13.61 3.79 -1.64
C LEU A 91 -14.72 3.29 -0.73
N LYS A 92 -15.36 4.20 -0.02
CA LYS A 92 -16.48 3.85 0.83
C LYS A 92 -17.65 3.28 0.00
N ALA A 93 -17.95 3.89 -1.14
CA ALA A 93 -18.98 3.41 -2.05
C ALA A 93 -18.64 2.05 -2.65
N ALA A 94 -17.36 1.76 -2.86
CA ALA A 94 -16.89 0.47 -3.36
C ALA A 94 -16.85 -0.63 -2.29
N GLY A 95 -17.23 -0.32 -1.05
CA GLY A 95 -17.26 -1.29 0.05
C GLY A 95 -15.91 -1.55 0.69
N VAL A 96 -14.92 -0.70 0.44
CA VAL A 96 -13.62 -0.80 1.10
C VAL A 96 -13.75 -0.42 2.57
N ASP A 97 -13.05 -1.14 3.43
CA ASP A 97 -13.00 -0.83 4.85
C ASP A 97 -12.15 0.43 5.06
N VAL A 98 -12.80 1.56 5.22
CA VAL A 98 -12.14 2.84 5.45
C VAL A 98 -12.64 3.45 6.76
N ASP A 99 -11.83 4.33 7.34
CA ASP A 99 -12.28 5.12 8.48
C ASP A 99 -13.54 5.91 8.09
N PRO A 100 -14.52 6.06 8.99
CA PRO A 100 -15.78 6.72 8.64
C PRO A 100 -15.60 8.18 8.25
N GLU A 101 -14.56 8.84 8.75
CA GLU A 101 -14.32 10.26 8.51
C GLU A 101 -12.85 10.53 8.18
N ILE A 102 -12.63 11.61 7.44
CA ILE A 102 -11.27 12.11 7.19
C ILE A 102 -10.82 12.88 8.43
N ALA A 103 -9.66 12.49 8.97
CA ALA A 103 -9.08 13.19 10.12
C ALA A 103 -8.43 14.50 9.66
N ARG A 104 -8.75 15.58 10.34
CA ARG A 104 -8.25 16.92 10.02
C ARG A 104 -7.69 17.56 11.28
N TRP A 105 -6.38 17.46 11.45
CA TRP A 105 -5.68 17.99 12.62
C TRP A 105 -5.25 19.44 12.45
N GLY A 106 -5.17 19.90 11.19
CA GLY A 106 -4.68 21.22 10.86
C GLY A 106 -3.19 21.24 10.57
N HIS A 107 -2.78 22.25 9.79
CA HIS A 107 -1.39 22.43 9.39
C HIS A 107 -0.43 22.26 10.58
N PRO A 108 0.71 21.55 10.46
CA PRO A 108 1.26 20.96 9.21
C PRO A 108 0.81 19.53 8.92
N VAL A 109 -0.11 18.98 9.68
CA VAL A 109 -0.58 17.60 9.49
C VAL A 109 -1.58 17.58 8.34
N PRO A 110 -1.33 16.81 7.27
CA PRO A 110 -2.28 16.74 6.17
C PRO A 110 -3.55 15.99 6.57
N PRO A 111 -4.67 16.26 5.90
CA PRO A 111 -5.86 15.42 6.07
C PRO A 111 -5.56 13.99 5.71
N MET A 112 -6.13 13.03 6.42
CA MET A 112 -5.85 11.61 6.23
C MET A 112 -7.00 10.71 6.65
N PHE A 113 -7.03 9.51 6.10
CA PHE A 113 -7.87 8.43 6.59
C PHE A 113 -7.15 7.10 6.33
N ARG A 114 -7.54 6.08 7.07
CA ARG A 114 -6.99 4.74 6.88
C ARG A 114 -7.93 3.89 6.05
N LEU A 115 -7.35 2.98 5.29
CA LEU A 115 -8.07 1.89 4.65
C LEU A 115 -7.43 0.57 5.07
N ARG A 116 -8.17 -0.52 4.93
CA ARG A 116 -7.67 -1.86 5.22
C ARG A 116 -7.91 -2.74 4.01
N ASP A 117 -6.89 -3.54 3.68
CA ASP A 117 -7.04 -4.52 2.62
C ASP A 117 -7.67 -5.80 3.15
N HIS A 118 -7.87 -6.80 2.27
CA HIS A 118 -8.52 -8.06 2.66
C HIS A 118 -7.70 -8.88 3.65
N ALA A 119 -6.40 -8.67 3.70
CA ALA A 119 -5.52 -9.38 4.62
C ALA A 119 -5.43 -8.69 5.99
N GLY A 120 -6.07 -7.53 6.15
CA GLY A 120 -6.04 -6.76 7.39
C GLY A 120 -4.90 -5.77 7.48
N ASN A 121 -4.15 -5.56 6.41
CA ASN A 121 -3.12 -4.53 6.37
C ASN A 121 -3.77 -3.16 6.31
N SER A 122 -3.33 -2.24 7.17
CA SER A 122 -3.85 -0.87 7.21
C SER A 122 -2.87 0.07 6.52
N LEU A 123 -3.39 0.88 5.63
CA LEU A 123 -2.64 1.92 4.91
C LEU A 123 -3.31 3.25 5.15
N THR A 124 -2.54 4.33 5.04
CA THR A 124 -3.07 5.69 5.23
C THR A 124 -3.05 6.44 3.91
N ILE A 125 -4.15 7.11 3.62
CA ILE A 125 -4.26 8.02 2.46
C ILE A 125 -4.14 9.44 3.01
N VAL A 126 -3.29 10.25 2.41
CA VAL A 126 -3.13 11.66 2.77
C VAL A 126 -3.21 12.55 1.55
N GLU A 127 -3.70 13.77 1.76
CA GLU A 127 -3.60 14.80 0.73
C GLU A 127 -2.54 15.80 1.20
N PRO A 128 -1.32 15.73 0.64
CA PRO A 128 -0.26 16.63 1.07
C PRO A 128 -0.65 18.09 0.87
N THR A 129 -0.39 18.91 1.86
CA THR A 129 -0.60 20.36 1.76
C THR A 129 0.66 21.01 1.23
N GLN A 130 0.48 22.04 0.43
CA GLN A 130 1.60 22.80 -0.12
C GLN A 130 1.86 24.07 0.69
#